data_90f558d43466bb094c4198ab27f913ca
#
_entry.id   90f558d43466bb094c4198ab27f913ca
#
_cell.length_a   1.000
_cell.length_b   1.000
_cell.length_c   1.000
_cell.angle_alpha   90.00
_cell.angle_beta   90.00
_cell.angle_gamma   90.00
#
_symmetry.space_group_name_H-M   'P 1'
#
loop_
_entity.id
_entity.type
_entity.pdbx_description
1 polymer ?
#
loop_
_entity_poly.entity_id
_entity_poly.type
_entity_poly.pdbx_seq_one_letter_code
_entity_poly.pdbx_strand_id
1 'polypeptide(L)' 'MQKLRAGASTSVQKLGASIHICLSQDGDCLVSVVGPNALNQAIKGIIVARSLLL' A
#
# COMPACT_ATOMS: atom_id res chain seq x y z
N MET A 1 -2.96 11.74 -8.29
CA MET A 1 -2.65 10.92 -7.10
C MET A 1 -3.85 10.07 -6.72
N GLN A 2 -3.65 8.78 -6.60
CA GLN A 2 -4.69 7.87 -6.14
C GLN A 2 -4.61 7.70 -4.63
N LYS A 3 -5.78 7.64 -3.97
CA LYS A 3 -5.84 7.43 -2.54
C LYS A 3 -6.21 5.98 -2.26
N LEU A 4 -5.35 5.27 -1.56
CA LEU A 4 -5.59 3.91 -1.12
C LEU A 4 -5.94 3.90 0.36
N ARG A 5 -6.72 2.90 0.77
CA ARG A 5 -7.15 2.77 2.15
C ARG A 5 -6.68 1.42 2.70
N ALA A 6 -6.07 1.43 3.87
CA ALA A 6 -5.62 0.22 4.53
C ALA A 6 -6.30 0.07 5.89
N GLY A 7 -6.87 -1.10 6.14
CA GLY A 7 -7.47 -1.47 7.41
C GLY A 7 -6.71 -2.62 8.04
N ALA A 8 -7.09 -2.98 9.28
CA ALA A 8 -6.43 -4.07 9.99
C ALA A 8 -6.56 -5.42 9.27
N SER A 9 -7.62 -5.60 8.49
CA SER A 9 -7.87 -6.85 7.75
C SER A 9 -7.42 -6.78 6.30
N THR A 10 -6.78 -5.70 5.87
CA THR A 10 -6.33 -5.54 4.49
C THR A 10 -5.22 -6.55 4.20
N SER A 11 -5.31 -7.23 3.05
CA SER A 11 -4.27 -8.14 2.60
C SER A 11 -3.02 -7.35 2.22
N VAL A 12 -1.89 -7.73 2.82
CA VAL A 12 -0.61 -7.07 2.56
C VAL A 12 -0.24 -7.20 1.08
N GLN A 13 -0.47 -8.37 0.49
CA GLN A 13 -0.11 -8.61 -0.90
C GLN A 13 -0.97 -7.80 -1.87
N LYS A 14 -2.27 -7.72 -1.60
CA LYS A 14 -3.17 -6.90 -2.43
C LYS A 14 -2.83 -5.42 -2.30
N LEU A 15 -2.54 -4.98 -1.09
CA LEU A 15 -2.16 -3.58 -0.85
C LEU A 15 -0.85 -3.26 -1.57
N GLY A 16 0.13 -4.15 -1.49
CA GLY A 16 1.41 -3.97 -2.17
C GLY A 16 1.25 -3.88 -3.68
N ALA A 17 0.43 -4.75 -4.27
CA ALA A 17 0.15 -4.70 -5.70
C ALA A 17 -0.54 -3.39 -6.09
N SER A 18 -1.50 -2.93 -5.28
CA SER A 18 -2.19 -1.67 -5.54
C SER A 18 -1.25 -0.48 -5.47
N ILE A 19 -0.34 -0.47 -4.50
CA ILE A 19 0.67 0.58 -4.37
C ILE A 19 1.60 0.56 -5.59
N HIS A 20 2.03 -0.61 -6.01
CA HIS A 20 2.89 -0.77 -7.18
C HIS A 20 2.23 -0.19 -8.43
N ILE A 21 0.97 -0.54 -8.68
CA ILE A 21 0.22 -0.03 -9.83
C ILE A 21 0.06 1.49 -9.74
N CYS A 22 -0.29 1.98 -8.57
CA CYS A 22 -0.49 3.41 -8.35
C CYS A 22 0.79 4.20 -8.65
N LEU A 23 1.92 3.73 -8.14
CA LEU A 23 3.21 4.38 -8.38
C LEU A 23 3.62 4.31 -9.83
N SER A 24 3.32 3.19 -10.52
CA SER A 24 3.66 3.02 -11.91
C SER A 24 2.87 3.95 -12.82
N GLN A 25 1.60 4.21 -12.48
CA GLN A 25 0.72 5.04 -13.30
C GLN A 25 0.86 6.53 -12.99
N ASP A 26 0.86 6.88 -11.70
CA ASP A 26 0.78 8.28 -11.28
C ASP A 26 2.10 8.83 -10.74
N GLY A 27 3.04 7.97 -10.41
CA GLY A 27 4.32 8.39 -9.82
C GLY A 27 4.28 8.62 -8.33
N ASP A 28 3.09 8.73 -7.73
CA ASP A 28 2.94 8.85 -6.28
C ASP A 28 1.67 8.14 -5.83
N CYS A 29 1.56 7.96 -4.51
CA CYS A 29 0.43 7.24 -3.93
C CYS A 29 0.20 7.71 -2.50
N LEU A 30 -1.07 7.91 -2.15
CA LEU A 30 -1.46 8.26 -0.78
C LEU A 30 -2.14 7.05 -0.15
N VAL A 31 -1.63 6.61 1.00
CA VAL A 31 -2.21 5.48 1.74
C VAL A 31 -2.78 5.98 3.06
N SER A 32 -4.08 5.84 3.24
CA SER A 32 -4.77 6.18 4.48
C SER A 32 -4.86 4.96 5.37
N VAL A 33 -4.59 5.14 6.66
CA VAL A 33 -4.67 4.04 7.63
C VAL A 33 -5.56 4.44 8.80
N VAL A 34 -6.19 3.43 9.41
CA VAL A 34 -7.02 3.62 10.59
C VAL A 34 -6.55 2.62 11.66
N GLY A 35 -5.95 3.17 12.72
CA GLY A 35 -5.47 2.38 13.84
C GLY A 35 -4.06 1.80 13.65
N PRO A 36 -3.44 1.30 14.74
CA PRO A 36 -2.06 0.81 14.68
C PRO A 36 -1.88 -0.46 13.84
N ASN A 37 -2.88 -1.35 13.84
CA ASN A 37 -2.80 -2.57 13.02
C ASN A 37 -2.86 -2.23 11.53
N ALA A 38 -3.66 -1.24 11.16
CA ALA A 38 -3.72 -0.79 9.76
C ALA A 38 -2.39 -0.18 9.33
N LEU A 39 -1.73 0.55 10.23
CA LEU A 39 -0.42 1.13 9.95
C LEU A 39 0.62 0.04 9.69
N ASN A 40 0.62 -1.03 10.51
CA ASN A 40 1.52 -2.16 10.29
C ASN A 40 1.27 -2.81 8.93
N GLN A 41 0.01 -2.99 8.54
CA GLN A 41 -0.32 -3.57 7.26
C GLN A 41 0.13 -2.67 6.11
N ALA A 42 -0.02 -1.36 6.27
CA ALA A 42 0.42 -0.40 5.25
C ALA A 42 1.93 -0.47 5.05
N ILE A 43 2.71 -0.52 6.14
CA ILE A 43 4.16 -0.62 6.06
C ILE A 43 4.57 -1.91 5.35
N LYS A 44 3.95 -3.03 5.69
CA LYS A 44 4.22 -4.31 5.03
C LYS A 44 3.87 -4.25 3.56
N GLY A 45 2.76 -3.60 3.22
CA GLY A 45 2.35 -3.41 1.82
C GLY A 45 3.37 -2.60 1.03
N ILE A 46 3.93 -1.57 1.63
CA ILE A 46 4.97 -0.77 1.00
C ILE A 46 6.22 -1.61 0.71
N ILE A 47 6.58 -2.49 1.64
CA ILE A 47 7.73 -3.38 1.44
C ILE A 47 7.47 -4.34 0.28
N VAL A 48 6.25 -4.89 0.18
CA VAL A 48 5.88 -5.75 -0.94
C VAL A 48 5.93 -4.98 -2.26
N ALA A 49 5.39 -3.77 -2.28
CA ALA A 49 5.40 -2.93 -3.47
C ALA A 49 6.83 -2.63 -3.93
N ARG A 50 7.72 -2.35 -2.98
CA ARG A 50 9.13 -2.11 -3.28
C ARG A 50 9.77 -3.34 -3.94
N SER A 51 9.45 -4.54 -3.46
CA SER A 51 9.97 -5.77 -4.05
C SER A 51 9.51 -5.92 -5.50
N LEU A 52 8.29 -5.51 -5.81
CA LEU A 52 7.76 -5.59 -7.17
C LEU A 52 8.43 -4.59 -8.11
N LEU A 53 8.95 -3.48 -7.58
CA LEU A 53 9.63 -2.47 -8.37
C LEU A 53 11.10 -2.82 -8.67
N LEU A 54 11.65 -3.74 -7.91
CA LEU A 54 13.03 -4.20 -8.14
C LEU A 54 13.03 -5.32 -9.18
#